data_0c9911c3deed232520ca634ec2e3a936
#
_entry.id   0c9911c3deed232520ca634ec2e3a936
#
_cell.length_a   1.000
_cell.length_b   1.000
_cell.length_c   1.000
_cell.angle_alpha   90.00
_cell.angle_beta   90.00
_cell.angle_gamma   90.00
#
_symmetry.space_group_name_H-M   'P 1'
#
loop_
_entity.id
_entity.type
_entity.pdbx_description
1 polymer ?
#
loop_
_entity_poly.entity_id
_entity_poly.type
_entity_poly.pdbx_seq_one_letter_code
_entity_poly.pdbx_strand_id
1 'polypeptide(L)'
;MNIKVIRIVSGEELIGDWNEEKTIINNPVIMVPIAKDQLGFQPWIPYSKDEDVQLKDQHIMTVLTPDKKLQNEYNKVYGSGLIIPDADKIIH
;
A
#
# COMPACT_ATOMS: atom_id res chain seq x y z
N MET A 1 5.09 5.04 9.42
CA MET A 1 4.16 4.76 8.31
C MET A 1 3.45 3.44 8.57
N ASN A 2 2.16 3.42 8.40
CA ASN A 2 1.32 2.24 8.66
C ASN A 2 0.84 1.65 7.32
N ILE A 3 1.69 0.87 6.67
CA ILE A 3 1.38 0.32 5.35
C ILE A 3 0.40 -0.84 5.49
N LYS A 4 -0.73 -0.74 4.81
CA LYS A 4 -1.78 -1.75 4.84
C LYS A 4 -2.25 -2.07 3.43
N VAL A 5 -2.80 -3.26 3.28
CA VAL A 5 -3.55 -3.66 2.09
C VAL A 5 -5.02 -3.58 2.46
N ILE A 6 -5.76 -2.79 1.70
CA ILE A 6 -7.18 -2.58 1.97
C ILE A 6 -7.97 -3.10 0.79
N ARG A 7 -8.78 -4.12 1.03
CA ARG A 7 -9.68 -4.63 0.02
C ARG A 7 -11.00 -3.88 0.11
N ILE A 8 -11.42 -3.28 -0.99
CA ILE A 8 -12.67 -2.55 -1.05
C ILE A 8 -13.72 -3.36 -1.79
N VAL A 9 -14.98 -2.92 -1.67
CA VAL A 9 -16.13 -3.70 -2.17
C VAL A 9 -16.11 -3.95 -3.68
N SER A 10 -15.39 -3.13 -4.44
CA SER A 10 -15.22 -3.35 -5.87
C SER A 10 -14.31 -4.54 -6.19
N GLY A 11 -13.62 -5.08 -5.19
CA GLY A 11 -12.65 -6.16 -5.37
C GLY A 11 -11.21 -5.69 -5.53
N GLU A 12 -11.01 -4.40 -5.64
CA GLU A 12 -9.65 -3.85 -5.73
C GLU A 12 -8.93 -3.93 -4.40
N GLU A 13 -7.62 -4.09 -4.47
CA GLU A 13 -6.76 -4.09 -3.29
C GLU A 13 -5.84 -2.88 -3.36
N LEU A 14 -6.02 -1.98 -2.41
CA LEU A 14 -5.24 -0.76 -2.31
C LEU A 14 -4.11 -0.94 -1.32
N ILE A 15 -2.94 -0.43 -1.63
CA ILE A 15 -1.80 -0.45 -0.72
C ILE A 15 -1.45 0.99 -0.43
N GLY A 16 -1.27 1.31 0.83
CA GLY A 16 -0.92 2.67 1.20
C GLY A 16 -0.69 2.83 2.69
N ASP A 17 -0.38 4.06 3.06
CA ASP A 17 -0.22 4.46 4.44
C ASP A 17 -1.62 4.73 5.02
N TRP A 18 -2.04 3.89 5.93
CA TRP A 18 -3.41 3.84 6.43
C TRP A 18 -3.58 4.53 7.77
N ASN A 19 -4.53 5.46 7.83
CA ASN A 19 -4.97 6.07 9.08
C ASN A 19 -6.34 5.48 9.43
N GLU A 20 -6.35 4.60 10.41
CA GLU A 20 -7.56 3.88 10.77
C GLU A 20 -8.62 4.77 11.42
N GLU A 21 -8.20 5.73 12.24
CA GLU A 21 -9.15 6.63 12.89
C GLU A 21 -9.95 7.45 11.89
N LYS A 22 -9.27 7.95 10.88
CA LYS A 22 -9.88 8.84 9.87
C LYS A 22 -10.32 8.11 8.63
N THR A 23 -10.01 6.83 8.51
CA THR A 23 -10.25 6.02 7.31
C THR A 23 -9.69 6.68 6.05
N ILE A 24 -8.47 7.23 6.18
CA ILE A 24 -7.75 7.86 5.08
C ILE A 24 -6.57 6.99 4.68
N ILE A 25 -6.42 6.77 3.40
CA ILE A 25 -5.25 6.11 2.85
C ILE A 25 -4.41 7.13 2.09
N ASN A 26 -3.13 7.21 2.45
CA ASN A 26 -2.19 8.13 1.81
C ASN A 26 -1.45 7.40 0.70
N ASN A 27 -1.36 8.03 -0.46
CA ASN A 27 -0.71 7.49 -1.66
C ASN A 27 -1.18 6.06 -1.99
N PRO A 28 -2.49 5.85 -2.19
CA PRO A 28 -2.98 4.52 -2.51
C PRO A 28 -2.51 4.06 -3.89
N VAL A 29 -1.98 2.85 -3.93
CA VAL A 29 -1.53 2.23 -5.18
C VAL A 29 -2.21 0.88 -5.34
N ILE A 30 -2.25 0.41 -6.58
CA ILE A 30 -2.65 -0.95 -6.91
C ILE A 30 -1.45 -1.66 -7.52
N MET A 31 -1.44 -2.98 -7.45
CA MET A 31 -0.39 -3.77 -8.08
C MET A 31 -0.81 -4.15 -9.49
N VAL A 32 0.07 -3.90 -10.43
CA VAL A 32 -0.19 -4.21 -11.84
C VAL A 32 0.99 -5.00 -12.43
N PRO A 33 0.74 -5.91 -13.38
CA PRO A 33 1.83 -6.57 -14.08
C PRO A 33 2.59 -5.55 -14.93
N ILE A 34 3.91 -5.53 -14.80
CA ILE A 34 4.78 -4.66 -15.61
C ILE A 34 5.62 -5.46 -16.59
N ALA A 35 5.87 -6.73 -16.28
CA ALA A 35 6.57 -7.67 -17.15
C ALA A 35 6.19 -9.08 -16.72
N LYS A 36 6.65 -10.07 -17.46
CA LYS A 36 6.42 -11.47 -17.09
C LYS A 36 7.00 -11.73 -15.70
N ASP A 37 6.15 -12.21 -14.81
CA ASP A 37 6.50 -12.53 -13.42
C ASP A 37 6.95 -11.32 -12.58
N GLN A 38 6.64 -10.11 -13.04
CA GLN A 38 6.94 -8.90 -12.30
C GLN A 38 5.70 -8.06 -12.10
N LEU A 39 5.55 -7.55 -10.87
CA LEU A 39 4.48 -6.63 -10.50
C LEU A 39 5.08 -5.29 -10.13
N GLY A 40 4.35 -4.25 -10.44
CA GLY A 40 4.72 -2.90 -10.07
C GLY A 40 3.57 -2.17 -9.41
N PHE A 41 3.85 -1.00 -8.86
CA PHE A 41 2.84 -0.13 -8.27
C PHE A 41 2.34 0.88 -9.29
N GLN A 42 1.04 1.09 -9.28
CA GLN A 42 0.41 2.15 -10.06
C GLN A 42 -0.49 2.93 -9.12
N PRO A 43 -0.45 4.27 -9.15
CA PRO A 43 -1.39 5.05 -8.36
C PRO A 43 -2.83 4.62 -8.65
N TRP A 44 -3.63 4.47 -7.59
CA TRP A 44 -5.02 4.03 -7.76
C TRP A 44 -5.81 5.00 -8.61
N ILE A 45 -5.63 6.31 -8.35
CA ILE A 45 -6.28 7.36 -9.14
C ILE A 45 -5.18 8.24 -9.73
N PRO A 46 -4.63 7.85 -10.90
CA PRO A 46 -3.41 8.50 -11.42
C PRO A 46 -3.59 9.95 -11.84
N TYR A 47 -4.82 10.39 -12.04
CA TYR A 47 -5.09 11.76 -12.47
C TYR A 47 -5.45 12.68 -11.29
N SER A 48 -5.49 12.17 -10.09
CA SER A 48 -5.72 12.99 -8.91
C SER A 48 -4.41 13.56 -8.41
N LYS A 49 -4.43 14.81 -7.99
CA LYS A 49 -3.29 15.42 -7.29
C LYS A 49 -3.37 15.21 -5.79
N ASP A 50 -4.47 14.68 -5.30
CA ASP A 50 -4.65 14.44 -3.87
C ASP A 50 -3.91 13.16 -3.47
N GLU A 51 -3.04 13.28 -2.48
CA GLU A 51 -2.28 12.13 -1.96
C GLU A 51 -3.09 11.36 -0.92
N ASP A 52 -3.97 12.06 -0.20
CA ASP A 52 -4.81 11.45 0.82
C ASP A 52 -6.20 11.17 0.26
N VAL A 53 -6.65 9.95 0.40
CA VAL A 53 -7.97 9.56 -0.09
C VAL A 53 -8.80 9.04 1.08
N GLN A 54 -9.94 9.67 1.31
CA GLN A 54 -10.89 9.24 2.31
C GLN A 54 -11.69 8.06 1.78
N LEU A 55 -11.70 6.95 2.50
CA LEU A 55 -12.54 5.81 2.19
C LEU A 55 -13.75 5.81 3.12
N LYS A 56 -14.89 5.36 2.61
CA LYS A 56 -16.08 5.20 3.44
C LYS A 56 -16.06 3.80 4.05
N ASP A 57 -16.43 3.71 5.32
CA ASP A 57 -16.43 2.44 6.04
C ASP A 57 -17.19 1.34 5.31
N GLN A 58 -18.32 1.69 4.70
CA GLN A 58 -19.16 0.75 3.98
C GLN A 58 -18.51 0.18 2.72
N HIS A 59 -17.44 0.80 2.26
CA HIS A 59 -16.70 0.34 1.07
C HIS A 59 -15.48 -0.50 1.42
N ILE A 60 -15.13 -0.58 2.70
CA ILE A 60 -13.96 -1.34 3.15
C ILE A 60 -14.41 -2.75 3.53
N MET A 61 -13.84 -3.75 2.86
CA MET A 61 -14.11 -5.15 3.19
C MET A 61 -13.17 -5.65 4.28
N THR A 62 -11.88 -5.37 4.14
CA THR A 62 -10.89 -5.84 5.11
C THR A 62 -9.62 -5.00 5.02
N VAL A 63 -8.90 -4.94 6.14
CA VAL A 63 -7.61 -4.26 6.24
C VAL A 63 -6.60 -5.30 6.69
N LEU A 64 -5.56 -5.51 5.90
CA LEU A 64 -4.55 -6.54 6.15
C LEU A 64 -3.17 -5.94 6.18
N THR A 65 -2.27 -6.60 6.89
CA THR A 65 -0.86 -6.19 6.93
C THR A 65 -0.10 -6.92 5.84
N PRO A 66 0.53 -6.21 4.91
CA PRO A 66 1.32 -6.86 3.86
C PRO A 66 2.60 -7.47 4.43
N ASP A 67 3.22 -8.37 3.68
CA ASP A 67 4.48 -8.94 4.09
C ASP A 67 5.60 -7.89 4.02
N LYS A 68 6.77 -8.22 4.57
CA LYS A 68 7.90 -7.29 4.63
C LYS A 68 8.39 -6.87 3.25
N LYS A 69 8.38 -7.77 2.31
CA LYS A 69 8.83 -7.46 0.96
C LYS A 69 7.98 -6.37 0.32
N LEU A 70 6.66 -6.49 0.44
CA LEU A 70 5.74 -5.50 -0.11
C LEU A 70 5.87 -4.17 0.63
N GLN A 71 5.99 -4.21 1.95
CA GLN A 71 6.19 -3.01 2.74
C GLN A 71 7.46 -2.26 2.31
N ASN A 72 8.56 -3.00 2.09
CA ASN A 72 9.81 -2.41 1.67
C ASN A 72 9.72 -1.78 0.28
N GLU A 73 9.04 -2.45 -0.64
CA GLU A 73 8.84 -1.90 -1.99
C GLU A 73 8.03 -0.61 -1.95
N TYR A 74 6.95 -0.59 -1.17
CA TYR A 74 6.15 0.62 -1.02
C TYR A 74 6.98 1.74 -0.38
N ASN A 75 7.74 1.41 0.66
CA ASN A 75 8.55 2.38 1.38
C ASN A 75 9.65 3.01 0.50
N LYS A 76 10.19 2.25 -0.44
CA LYS A 76 11.18 2.78 -1.39
C LYS A 76 10.61 3.89 -2.25
N VAL A 77 9.34 3.77 -2.61
CA VAL A 77 8.70 4.72 -3.53
C VAL A 77 8.09 5.90 -2.79
N TYR A 78 7.42 5.66 -1.69
CA TYR A 78 6.59 6.66 -1.01
C TYR A 78 7.06 7.02 0.40
N GLY A 79 7.96 6.24 0.97
CA GLY A 79 8.44 6.46 2.32
C GLY A 79 9.81 7.09 2.37
N SER A 80 10.52 6.79 3.44
CA SER A 80 11.88 7.31 3.66
C SER A 80 12.95 6.61 2.82
N GLY A 81 12.57 5.52 2.16
CA GLY A 81 13.53 4.68 1.46
C GLY A 81 14.26 3.69 2.36
N LEU A 82 14.04 3.77 3.66
CA LEU A 82 14.64 2.82 4.60
C LEU A 82 13.95 1.47 4.49
N ILE A 83 14.76 0.43 4.37
CA ILE A 83 14.25 -0.92 4.25
C ILE A 83 14.02 -1.50 5.64
N ILE A 84 12.86 -2.08 5.86
CA ILE A 84 12.54 -2.80 7.10
C ILE A 84 13.14 -4.20 6.97
N PRO A 85 14.16 -4.55 7.77
CA PRO A 85 14.78 -5.86 7.63
C PRO A 85 13.86 -6.96 8.16
N ASP A 86 13.90 -8.11 7.49
CA ASP A 86 13.31 -9.33 8.05
C ASP A 86 14.20 -9.82 9.19
N ALA A 87 13.62 -10.62 10.10
CA ALA A 87 14.36 -11.17 11.19
C ALA A 87 15.60 -11.95 10.71
N ASP A 88 15.48 -12.62 9.59
CA ASP A 88 16.57 -13.41 9.02
C ASP A 88 17.71 -12.56 8.46
N LYS A 89 17.48 -11.29 8.26
CA LYS A 89 18.45 -10.38 7.64
C LYS A 89 19.11 -9.45 8.62
N ILE A 90 18.76 -9.55 9.87
CA ILE A 90 19.29 -8.65 10.90
C ILE A 90 20.68 -9.07 11.38
N ILE A 91 21.14 -10.17 10.97
CA ILE A 91 22.34 -10.78 11.49
C ILE A 91 23.62 -10.47 10.73
N HIS A 92 23.70 -9.45 10.05
CA HIS A 92 24.97 -9.18 9.33
C HIS A 92 25.72 -8.01 9.83
#